data_97838f4424ebd100d1d28bef60e964e3
#
_entry.id   97838f4424ebd100d1d28bef60e964e3
#
_cell.length_a   1.000
_cell.length_b   1.000
_cell.length_c   1.000
_cell.angle_alpha   90.00
_cell.angle_beta   90.00
_cell.angle_gamma   90.00
#
_symmetry.space_group_name_H-M   'P 1'
#
loop_
_entity.id
_entity.type
_entity.pdbx_description
1 polymer ?
#
loop_
_entity_poly.entity_id
_entity_poly.type
_entity_poly.pdbx_seq_one_letter_code
_entity_poly.pdbx_strand_id
1 'polypeptide(L)'
;LLLADLTGKKDTTDLVLALPENEMGGVTLQLLTNVDGEFRSIQTLALGAGSYNGCAALHAGTGRDDAAYLVMDAWADGNAMVSDIILYDAESGSLQASHPLGLSDPQRSTLRYHTELLSRDIDGNGTVDIPAEIDDGGDLQTPVDKRLVFLLWKDYANNSGGNSLFGVYDSKENFFMALPESMHGSIMIRGNQSSTGWLICNREGTVVYCEMRVVDLDEPESIEYERIATIGSQQLQARMVTSYYGLSMDYIKSNTVLLGTA
;
A
#
# COMPACT_ATOMS: atom_id res chain seq x y z
N LEU A 1 13.28 -2.75 -13.19
CA LEU A 1 14.62 -2.18 -13.08
C LEU A 1 14.57 -1.00 -12.15
N LEU A 2 15.49 -0.93 -11.20
CA LEU A 2 15.60 0.16 -10.23
C LEU A 2 17.07 0.58 -10.07
N LEU A 3 17.31 1.88 -9.97
CA LEU A 3 18.58 2.45 -9.52
C LEU A 3 18.46 2.76 -8.02
N ALA A 4 19.42 2.29 -7.23
CA ALA A 4 19.45 2.50 -5.78
C ALA A 4 20.89 2.49 -5.27
N ASP A 5 21.12 2.95 -4.07
CA ASP A 5 22.40 2.79 -3.35
C ASP A 5 22.20 1.74 -2.25
N LEU A 6 22.25 0.47 -2.64
CA LEU A 6 22.07 -0.64 -1.71
C LEU A 6 23.35 -1.03 -0.98
N THR A 7 24.49 -0.91 -1.67
CA THR A 7 25.76 -1.34 -1.10
C THR A 7 26.38 -0.30 -0.19
N GLY A 8 25.84 0.92 -0.15
CA GLY A 8 26.37 2.05 0.66
C GLY A 8 27.79 2.46 0.27
N LYS A 9 28.27 2.05 -0.90
CA LYS A 9 29.60 2.45 -1.39
C LYS A 9 29.54 3.85 -1.93
N LYS A 10 30.31 4.77 -1.34
CA LYS A 10 30.42 6.15 -1.80
C LYS A 10 30.72 6.20 -3.30
N ASP A 11 30.01 7.09 -3.97
CA ASP A 11 30.20 7.39 -5.40
C ASP A 11 29.81 6.23 -6.37
N THR A 12 29.07 5.22 -5.89
CA THR A 12 28.55 4.15 -6.76
C THR A 12 27.03 4.17 -6.78
N THR A 13 26.45 3.92 -7.94
CA THR A 13 25.03 3.67 -8.10
C THR A 13 24.86 2.19 -8.41
N ASP A 14 24.02 1.53 -7.65
CA ASP A 14 23.68 0.15 -7.90
C ASP A 14 22.45 0.05 -8.81
N LEU A 15 22.41 -0.99 -9.62
CA LEU A 15 21.31 -1.30 -10.51
C LEU A 15 20.71 -2.64 -10.11
N VAL A 16 19.42 -2.65 -9.82
CA VAL A 16 18.68 -3.88 -9.51
C VAL A 16 17.80 -4.25 -10.69
N LEU A 17 17.98 -5.46 -11.18
CA LEU A 17 17.13 -6.07 -12.19
C LEU A 17 16.28 -7.15 -11.54
N ALA A 18 14.98 -7.13 -11.80
CA ALA A 18 14.10 -8.27 -11.52
C ALA A 18 13.86 -9.02 -12.81
N LEU A 19 14.27 -10.27 -12.83
CA LEU A 19 14.19 -11.15 -13.99
C LEU A 19 13.20 -12.28 -13.67
N PRO A 20 12.27 -12.61 -14.56
CA PRO A 20 11.41 -13.78 -14.34
C PRO A 20 12.30 -15.03 -14.34
N GLU A 21 12.07 -15.92 -13.39
CA GLU A 21 12.58 -17.27 -13.48
C GLU A 21 11.77 -18.07 -14.51
N ASN A 22 12.32 -19.17 -14.95
CA ASN A 22 11.81 -20.02 -16.01
C ASN A 22 10.32 -20.44 -15.81
N GLU A 23 9.85 -21.39 -16.63
CA GLU A 23 8.45 -21.89 -16.66
C GLU A 23 7.87 -22.38 -15.32
N MET A 24 8.67 -22.48 -14.27
CA MET A 24 8.25 -22.90 -12.92
C MET A 24 7.84 -21.72 -12.01
N GLY A 25 7.90 -20.50 -12.52
CA GLY A 25 7.62 -19.28 -11.74
C GLY A 25 8.78 -18.89 -10.82
N GLY A 26 8.68 -17.69 -10.27
CA GLY A 26 9.70 -17.07 -9.43
C GLY A 26 10.29 -15.80 -10.04
N VAL A 27 11.08 -15.10 -9.24
CA VAL A 27 11.80 -13.88 -9.64
C VAL A 27 13.24 -13.98 -9.17
N THR A 28 14.18 -13.75 -10.07
CA THR A 28 15.59 -13.56 -9.70
C THR A 28 15.91 -12.07 -9.69
N LEU A 29 16.29 -11.55 -8.53
CA LEU A 29 16.89 -10.24 -8.41
C LEU A 29 18.38 -10.33 -8.70
N GLN A 30 18.86 -9.46 -9.58
CA GLN A 30 20.26 -9.32 -9.88
C GLN A 30 20.73 -7.93 -9.49
N LEU A 31 21.72 -7.88 -8.60
CA LEU A 31 22.37 -6.64 -8.17
C LEU A 31 23.64 -6.43 -9.00
N LEU A 32 23.70 -5.29 -9.65
CA LEU A 32 24.87 -4.84 -10.40
C LEU A 32 25.38 -3.54 -9.78
N THR A 33 26.68 -3.40 -9.67
CA THR A 33 27.33 -2.17 -9.24
C THR A 33 28.18 -1.59 -10.38
N ASN A 34 28.29 -0.27 -10.40
CA ASN A 34 29.17 0.39 -11.37
C ASN A 34 30.64 0.26 -10.94
N VAL A 35 31.44 -0.33 -11.80
CA VAL A 35 32.90 -0.46 -11.64
C VAL A 35 33.57 0.09 -12.90
N ASP A 36 34.26 1.20 -12.75
CA ASP A 36 34.98 1.86 -13.86
C ASP A 36 34.08 2.22 -15.07
N GLY A 37 32.82 2.59 -14.81
CA GLY A 37 31.85 2.96 -15.85
C GLY A 37 31.06 1.79 -16.44
N GLU A 38 31.31 0.57 -15.97
CA GLU A 38 30.57 -0.63 -16.40
C GLU A 38 29.77 -1.23 -15.25
N PHE A 39 28.52 -1.63 -15.52
CA PHE A 39 27.72 -2.38 -14.55
C PHE A 39 28.13 -3.85 -14.54
N ARG A 40 28.56 -4.34 -13.38
CA ARG A 40 28.95 -5.74 -13.18
C ARG A 40 28.03 -6.39 -12.16
N SER A 41 27.52 -7.56 -12.46
CA SER A 41 26.73 -8.36 -11.52
C SER A 41 27.60 -8.77 -10.35
N ILE A 42 27.15 -8.45 -9.14
CA ILE A 42 27.84 -8.79 -7.90
C ILE A 42 27.05 -9.82 -7.08
N GLN A 43 25.73 -9.85 -7.20
CA GLN A 43 24.86 -10.76 -6.44
C GLN A 43 23.61 -11.11 -7.22
N THR A 44 23.05 -12.29 -6.90
CA THR A 44 21.72 -12.73 -7.33
C THR A 44 20.96 -13.33 -6.16
N LEU A 45 19.65 -13.10 -6.11
CA LEU A 45 18.73 -13.65 -5.12
C LEU A 45 17.49 -14.18 -5.82
N ALA A 46 17.24 -15.49 -5.70
CA ALA A 46 16.02 -16.12 -6.20
C ALA A 46 14.92 -16.03 -5.14
N LEU A 47 13.72 -15.62 -5.56
CA LEU A 47 12.56 -15.40 -4.70
C LEU A 47 11.34 -16.13 -5.25
N GLY A 48 10.49 -16.62 -4.36
CA GLY A 48 9.16 -17.13 -4.68
C GLY A 48 9.11 -18.30 -5.64
N ALA A 49 10.11 -19.20 -5.66
CA ALA A 49 10.13 -20.36 -6.53
C ALA A 49 8.79 -21.14 -6.48
N GLY A 50 8.10 -21.23 -7.61
CA GLY A 50 6.80 -21.88 -7.74
C GLY A 50 5.60 -21.10 -7.15
N SER A 51 5.80 -19.86 -6.68
CA SER A 51 4.74 -19.06 -6.06
C SER A 51 4.57 -17.68 -6.69
N TYR A 52 5.59 -17.16 -7.39
CA TYR A 52 5.53 -15.86 -8.02
C TYR A 52 5.46 -16.00 -9.55
N ASN A 53 4.57 -15.20 -10.15
CA ASN A 53 4.37 -15.14 -11.60
C ASN A 53 5.14 -13.97 -12.24
N GLY A 54 5.91 -13.24 -11.44
CA GLY A 54 6.75 -12.13 -11.90
C GLY A 54 6.80 -10.97 -10.90
N CYS A 55 7.66 -10.01 -11.18
CA CYS A 55 7.79 -8.76 -10.43
C CYS A 55 6.87 -7.69 -11.03
N ALA A 56 6.02 -7.11 -10.22
CA ALA A 56 5.17 -5.99 -10.59
C ALA A 56 5.90 -4.65 -10.45
N ALA A 57 6.60 -4.45 -9.33
CA ALA A 57 7.34 -3.24 -9.03
C ALA A 57 8.52 -3.49 -8.09
N LEU A 58 9.50 -2.58 -8.14
CA LEU A 58 10.59 -2.47 -7.19
C LEU A 58 10.61 -1.06 -6.62
N HIS A 59 10.72 -0.95 -5.33
CA HIS A 59 10.81 0.31 -4.60
C HIS A 59 12.04 0.29 -3.70
N ALA A 60 12.79 1.41 -3.66
CA ALA A 60 13.87 1.60 -2.70
C ALA A 60 13.39 2.47 -1.55
N GLY A 61 13.75 2.10 -0.36
CA GLY A 61 13.51 2.88 0.86
C GLY A 61 14.76 2.98 1.70
N THR A 62 14.73 3.86 2.68
CA THR A 62 15.77 4.03 3.68
C THR A 62 15.21 3.63 5.04
N GLY A 63 15.83 2.64 5.66
CA GLY A 63 15.45 2.16 6.98
C GLY A 63 16.17 2.91 8.10
N ARG A 64 16.10 2.35 9.31
CA ARG A 64 16.90 2.85 10.44
C ARG A 64 18.38 2.79 10.09
N ASP A 65 19.14 3.73 10.67
CA ASP A 65 20.57 3.82 10.49
C ASP A 65 20.98 4.09 9.03
N ASP A 66 20.11 4.74 8.26
CA ASP A 66 20.30 5.06 6.85
C ASP A 66 20.58 3.83 5.95
N ALA A 67 20.25 2.63 6.41
CA ALA A 67 20.40 1.42 5.63
C ALA A 67 19.35 1.37 4.50
N ALA A 68 19.84 1.28 3.27
CA ALA A 68 18.95 1.13 2.12
C ALA A 68 18.36 -0.28 2.06
N TYR A 69 17.10 -0.37 1.65
CA TYR A 69 16.40 -1.62 1.41
C TYR A 69 15.54 -1.54 0.14
N LEU A 70 15.09 -2.70 -0.31
CA LEU A 70 14.14 -2.80 -1.40
C LEU A 70 12.84 -3.43 -0.92
N VAL A 71 11.75 -3.01 -1.53
CA VAL A 71 10.49 -3.73 -1.52
C VAL A 71 10.20 -4.19 -2.93
N MET A 72 9.94 -5.47 -3.11
CA MET A 72 9.51 -6.07 -4.37
C MET A 72 8.04 -6.46 -4.25
N ASP A 73 7.20 -5.85 -5.07
CA ASP A 73 5.83 -6.30 -5.30
C ASP A 73 5.83 -7.37 -6.37
N ALA A 74 5.30 -8.53 -6.06
CA ALA A 74 5.30 -9.70 -6.95
C ALA A 74 3.87 -10.19 -7.21
N TRP A 75 3.60 -10.54 -8.47
CA TRP A 75 2.38 -11.27 -8.82
C TRP A 75 2.44 -12.66 -8.20
N ALA A 76 1.39 -13.05 -7.50
CA ALA A 76 1.22 -14.37 -6.92
C ALA A 76 0.07 -15.13 -7.59
N ASP A 77 -0.09 -16.42 -7.27
CA ASP A 77 -1.19 -17.22 -7.77
C ASP A 77 -2.54 -16.66 -7.37
N GLY A 78 -3.57 -16.90 -8.19
CA GLY A 78 -4.94 -16.47 -7.92
C GLY A 78 -5.21 -14.99 -8.16
N ASN A 79 -4.44 -14.32 -9.02
CA ASN A 79 -4.52 -12.87 -9.26
C ASN A 79 -4.30 -12.05 -7.99
N ALA A 80 -3.38 -12.48 -7.17
CA ALA A 80 -2.99 -11.79 -5.96
C ALA A 80 -1.62 -11.12 -6.11
N MET A 81 -1.30 -10.25 -5.18
CA MET A 81 0.00 -9.62 -5.04
C MET A 81 0.53 -9.84 -3.64
N VAL A 82 1.83 -10.02 -3.54
CA VAL A 82 2.57 -10.09 -2.28
C VAL A 82 3.79 -9.19 -2.36
N SER A 83 4.36 -8.84 -1.21
CA SER A 83 5.58 -8.03 -1.18
C SER A 83 6.65 -8.68 -0.32
N ASP A 84 7.87 -8.66 -0.82
CA ASP A 84 9.07 -9.06 -0.10
C ASP A 84 9.95 -7.85 0.20
N ILE A 85 10.61 -7.88 1.35
CA ILE A 85 11.64 -6.91 1.72
C ILE A 85 12.99 -7.54 1.48
N ILE A 86 13.87 -6.83 0.78
CA ILE A 86 15.21 -7.29 0.45
C ILE A 86 16.24 -6.33 1.05
N LEU A 87 17.17 -6.87 1.81
CA LEU A 87 18.27 -6.16 2.43
C LEU A 87 19.59 -6.56 1.77
N TYR A 88 20.54 -5.64 1.77
CA TYR A 88 21.91 -5.97 1.47
C TYR A 88 22.71 -6.10 2.77
N ASP A 89 23.23 -7.30 3.01
CA ASP A 89 24.10 -7.55 4.14
C ASP A 89 25.54 -7.21 3.74
N ALA A 90 26.06 -6.13 4.28
CA ALA A 90 27.40 -5.64 3.97
C ALA A 90 28.52 -6.56 4.52
N GLU A 91 28.26 -7.36 5.55
CA GLU A 91 29.25 -8.29 6.11
C GLU A 91 29.46 -9.50 5.20
N SER A 92 28.38 -10.10 4.72
CA SER A 92 28.46 -11.24 3.78
C SER A 92 28.54 -10.79 2.32
N GLY A 93 28.24 -9.53 2.02
CA GLY A 93 28.15 -8.99 0.66
C GLY A 93 26.99 -9.59 -0.13
N SER A 94 25.89 -9.97 0.51
CA SER A 94 24.79 -10.70 -0.11
C SER A 94 23.45 -9.99 0.01
N LEU A 95 22.59 -10.21 -1.00
CA LEU A 95 21.16 -9.89 -0.91
C LEU A 95 20.45 -10.95 -0.07
N GLN A 96 19.61 -10.51 0.84
CA GLN A 96 18.82 -11.38 1.69
C GLN A 96 17.35 -10.94 1.69
N ALA A 97 16.44 -11.90 1.54
CA ALA A 97 15.05 -11.66 1.82
C ALA A 97 14.83 -11.53 3.33
N SER A 98 14.27 -10.42 3.75
CA SER A 98 13.89 -10.18 5.13
C SER A 98 12.36 -10.29 5.22
N HIS A 99 11.91 -11.23 6.04
CA HIS A 99 10.49 -11.36 6.29
C HIS A 99 10.05 -10.44 7.44
N PRO A 100 8.86 -9.87 7.38
CA PRO A 100 8.32 -9.10 8.50
C PRO A 100 8.38 -9.90 9.78
N LEU A 101 8.86 -9.28 10.85
CA LEU A 101 9.09 -9.93 12.14
C LEU A 101 7.85 -10.67 12.67
N GLY A 102 8.08 -11.89 13.09
CA GLY A 102 7.11 -12.68 13.84
C GLY A 102 6.05 -13.37 12.99
N LEU A 103 6.16 -13.36 11.67
CA LEU A 103 5.21 -14.04 10.80
C LEU A 103 5.82 -15.32 10.24
N SER A 104 5.16 -16.44 10.51
CA SER A 104 5.52 -17.74 9.97
C SER A 104 5.26 -17.87 8.46
N ASP A 105 4.50 -16.93 7.89
CA ASP A 105 4.15 -16.88 6.47
C ASP A 105 4.11 -15.41 6.00
N PRO A 106 5.23 -14.89 5.49
CA PRO A 106 5.32 -13.51 5.00
C PRO A 106 4.38 -13.25 3.83
N GLN A 107 4.09 -14.24 3.00
CA GLN A 107 3.18 -14.07 1.87
C GLN A 107 1.77 -13.71 2.33
N ARG A 108 1.29 -14.26 3.44
CA ARG A 108 -0.04 -13.93 3.97
C ARG A 108 -0.14 -12.55 4.57
N SER A 109 0.95 -12.00 5.08
CA SER A 109 0.93 -10.70 5.75
C SER A 109 0.88 -9.51 4.80
N THR A 110 1.26 -9.73 3.54
CA THR A 110 1.28 -8.72 2.49
C THR A 110 0.35 -9.07 1.32
N LEU A 111 -0.41 -10.17 1.46
CA LEU A 111 -1.33 -10.65 0.43
C LEU A 111 -2.44 -9.64 0.20
N ARG A 112 -2.67 -9.32 -1.07
CA ARG A 112 -3.76 -8.46 -1.53
C ARG A 112 -4.27 -8.88 -2.90
N TYR A 113 -5.55 -8.69 -3.10
CA TYR A 113 -6.23 -9.03 -4.37
C TYR A 113 -6.43 -7.82 -5.27
N HIS A 114 -6.22 -6.61 -4.75
CA HIS A 114 -6.17 -5.37 -5.51
C HIS A 114 -4.74 -5.16 -6.02
N THR A 115 -4.45 -5.72 -7.20
CA THR A 115 -3.09 -5.77 -7.74
C THR A 115 -2.57 -4.44 -8.27
N GLU A 116 -3.40 -3.41 -8.29
CA GLU A 116 -3.03 -2.02 -8.54
C GLU A 116 -2.42 -1.33 -7.29
N LEU A 117 -2.57 -1.94 -6.11
CA LEU A 117 -2.01 -1.44 -4.86
C LEU A 117 -0.54 -1.81 -4.76
N LEU A 118 0.34 -0.96 -5.26
CA LEU A 118 1.79 -1.10 -5.13
C LEU A 118 2.28 -0.50 -3.82
N SER A 119 3.34 -1.08 -3.28
CA SER A 119 4.06 -0.51 -2.13
C SER A 119 4.58 0.88 -2.44
N ARG A 120 4.56 1.79 -1.48
CA ARG A 120 5.01 3.18 -1.63
C ARG A 120 5.17 3.86 -0.28
N ASP A 121 5.85 4.98 -0.25
CA ASP A 121 5.82 5.92 0.88
C ASP A 121 4.43 6.61 0.86
N ILE A 122 3.50 6.13 1.70
CA ILE A 122 2.11 6.61 1.70
C ILE A 122 1.93 7.85 2.58
N ASP A 123 2.77 8.05 3.58
CA ASP A 123 2.69 9.14 4.54
C ASP A 123 3.79 10.22 4.37
N GLY A 124 4.71 10.04 3.42
CA GLY A 124 5.75 10.99 3.10
C GLY A 124 6.93 10.99 4.09
N ASN A 125 7.11 9.90 4.83
CA ASN A 125 8.16 9.79 5.85
C ASN A 125 9.51 9.28 5.30
N GLY A 126 9.58 8.91 4.01
CA GLY A 126 10.78 8.41 3.34
C GLY A 126 10.96 6.90 3.43
N THR A 127 10.06 6.19 4.11
CA THR A 127 10.05 4.71 4.13
C THR A 127 9.01 4.18 3.15
N VAL A 128 9.19 2.94 2.71
CA VAL A 128 8.22 2.28 1.82
C VAL A 128 7.25 1.48 2.68
N ASP A 129 5.98 1.88 2.62
CA ASP A 129 4.89 1.14 3.26
C ASP A 129 4.36 0.07 2.33
N ILE A 130 4.01 -1.07 2.91
CA ILE A 130 3.43 -2.20 2.21
C ILE A 130 1.95 -2.30 2.57
N PRO A 131 1.03 -2.25 1.59
CA PRO A 131 -0.39 -2.40 1.84
C PRO A 131 -0.74 -3.87 2.06
N ALA A 132 -1.62 -4.12 3.01
CA ALA A 132 -2.27 -5.41 3.23
C ALA A 132 -3.77 -5.22 3.36
N GLU A 133 -4.53 -6.05 2.67
CA GLU A 133 -5.97 -6.11 2.86
C GLU A 133 -6.28 -6.77 4.20
N ILE A 134 -7.19 -6.18 4.94
CA ILE A 134 -7.65 -6.73 6.22
C ILE A 134 -9.14 -7.01 6.15
N ASP A 135 -9.51 -8.22 6.58
CA ASP A 135 -10.90 -8.59 6.77
C ASP A 135 -11.38 -8.04 8.12
N ASP A 136 -11.97 -6.87 8.09
CA ASP A 136 -12.53 -6.23 9.29
C ASP A 136 -14.03 -6.51 9.45
N GLY A 137 -14.53 -7.57 8.78
CA GLY A 137 -15.86 -8.14 9.02
C GLY A 137 -17.02 -7.30 8.47
N GLY A 138 -16.82 -6.50 7.45
CA GLY A 138 -17.88 -5.83 6.71
C GLY A 138 -18.67 -6.84 5.86
N ASP A 139 -19.99 -6.88 6.04
CA ASP A 139 -20.88 -7.65 5.16
C ASP A 139 -21.03 -6.87 3.84
N LEU A 140 -20.10 -7.11 2.90
CA LEU A 140 -20.01 -6.43 1.61
C LEU A 140 -21.10 -6.93 0.67
N GLN A 141 -22.34 -6.47 0.85
CA GLN A 141 -23.51 -6.97 0.11
C GLN A 141 -23.87 -6.18 -1.14
N THR A 142 -23.40 -4.92 -1.27
CA THR A 142 -23.73 -4.10 -2.43
C THR A 142 -22.56 -3.98 -3.41
N PRO A 143 -22.80 -3.67 -4.71
CA PRO A 143 -21.73 -3.43 -5.67
C PRO A 143 -20.80 -2.26 -5.30
N VAL A 144 -21.31 -1.28 -4.55
CA VAL A 144 -20.52 -0.14 -4.05
C VAL A 144 -19.56 -0.62 -2.96
N ASP A 145 -20.03 -1.48 -2.07
CA ASP A 145 -19.24 -1.99 -0.95
C ASP A 145 -18.06 -2.86 -1.45
N LYS A 146 -18.26 -3.63 -2.53
CA LYS A 146 -17.22 -4.52 -3.09
C LYS A 146 -15.99 -3.81 -3.64
N ARG A 147 -16.08 -2.52 -3.95
CA ARG A 147 -14.95 -1.72 -4.39
C ARG A 147 -14.16 -1.12 -3.23
N LEU A 148 -14.74 -1.15 -2.04
CA LEU A 148 -14.16 -0.56 -0.84
C LEU A 148 -13.58 -1.66 0.03
N VAL A 149 -12.32 -1.54 0.36
CA VAL A 149 -11.63 -2.49 1.23
C VAL A 149 -10.92 -1.75 2.36
N PHE A 150 -10.82 -2.39 3.52
CA PHE A 150 -9.97 -1.90 4.57
C PHE A 150 -8.53 -2.30 4.28
N LEU A 151 -7.63 -1.34 4.39
CA LEU A 151 -6.19 -1.53 4.25
C LEU A 151 -5.47 -1.18 5.53
N LEU A 152 -4.37 -1.89 5.72
CA LEU A 152 -3.34 -1.55 6.67
C LEU A 152 -2.03 -1.38 5.92
N TRP A 153 -1.55 -0.14 5.83
CA TRP A 153 -0.21 0.15 5.32
C TRP A 153 0.79 0.04 6.46
N LYS A 154 1.85 -0.70 6.25
CA LYS A 154 2.85 -0.97 7.28
C LYS A 154 4.25 -0.69 6.79
N ASP A 155 5.00 0.09 7.59
CA ASP A 155 6.44 0.19 7.49
C ASP A 155 7.09 -1.02 8.19
N TYR A 156 7.53 -1.98 7.39
CA TYR A 156 8.20 -3.17 7.89
C TYR A 156 9.71 -3.00 8.08
N ALA A 157 10.31 -1.97 7.51
CA ALA A 157 11.76 -1.78 7.54
C ALA A 157 12.27 -1.34 8.91
N ASN A 158 11.44 -0.64 9.66
CA ASN A 158 11.83 -0.04 10.94
C ASN A 158 11.63 -0.94 12.17
N ASN A 159 11.26 -2.18 12.01
CA ASN A 159 11.34 -3.26 13.01
C ASN A 159 10.71 -3.01 14.39
N SER A 160 9.96 -1.93 14.58
CA SER A 160 9.50 -1.48 15.89
C SER A 160 8.00 -1.34 16.01
N GLY A 161 7.23 -2.25 15.41
CA GLY A 161 5.77 -2.11 15.38
C GLY A 161 5.37 -0.81 14.69
N GLY A 162 6.11 -0.50 13.62
CA GLY A 162 6.15 0.78 12.94
C GLY A 162 4.79 1.39 12.68
N ASN A 163 4.75 2.65 12.40
CA ASN A 163 3.55 3.39 12.05
C ASN A 163 2.75 2.60 11.03
N SER A 164 1.57 2.18 11.41
CA SER A 164 0.64 1.55 10.49
C SER A 164 -0.50 2.53 10.24
N LEU A 165 -0.84 2.73 8.98
CA LEU A 165 -2.00 3.54 8.61
C LEU A 165 -3.16 2.60 8.27
N PHE A 166 -4.17 2.63 9.13
CA PHE A 166 -5.45 1.97 8.89
C PHE A 166 -6.36 2.89 8.08
N GLY A 167 -7.11 2.35 7.13
CA GLY A 167 -8.06 3.16 6.38
C GLY A 167 -8.84 2.39 5.34
N VAL A 168 -9.52 3.15 4.49
CA VAL A 168 -10.38 2.65 3.42
C VAL A 168 -9.75 2.96 2.07
N TYR A 169 -9.68 1.96 1.22
CA TYR A 169 -9.32 2.09 -0.18
C TYR A 169 -10.56 1.95 -1.06
N ASP A 170 -10.75 2.91 -1.97
CA ASP A 170 -11.73 2.82 -3.05
C ASP A 170 -11.02 2.43 -4.35
N SER A 171 -11.19 1.17 -4.78
CA SER A 171 -10.52 0.63 -5.97
C SER A 171 -11.01 1.24 -7.28
N LYS A 172 -12.22 1.77 -7.31
CA LYS A 172 -12.77 2.41 -8.50
C LYS A 172 -12.20 3.82 -8.70
N GLU A 173 -12.18 4.60 -7.63
CA GLU A 173 -11.75 5.99 -7.66
C GLU A 173 -10.27 6.16 -7.32
N ASN A 174 -9.59 5.05 -6.98
CA ASN A 174 -8.16 4.92 -6.70
C ASN A 174 -7.64 5.93 -5.68
N PHE A 175 -8.27 5.98 -4.52
CA PHE A 175 -7.81 6.76 -3.37
C PHE A 175 -7.80 5.92 -2.10
N PHE A 176 -6.91 6.29 -1.19
CA PHE A 176 -6.86 5.78 0.17
C PHE A 176 -7.20 6.91 1.14
N MET A 177 -8.05 6.63 2.10
CA MET A 177 -8.39 7.54 3.19
C MET A 177 -8.01 6.89 4.52
N ALA A 178 -6.98 7.43 5.17
CA ALA A 178 -6.61 6.95 6.49
C ALA A 178 -7.68 7.33 7.52
N LEU A 179 -7.89 6.43 8.46
CA LEU A 179 -8.82 6.57 9.57
C LEU A 179 -8.08 6.53 10.91
N PRO A 180 -8.63 7.12 11.96
CA PRO A 180 -8.07 6.96 13.30
C PRO A 180 -7.88 5.49 13.67
N GLU A 181 -6.74 5.12 14.23
CA GLU A 181 -6.42 3.75 14.63
C GLU A 181 -7.48 3.15 15.57
N SER A 182 -8.08 3.98 16.41
CA SER A 182 -9.19 3.59 17.30
C SER A 182 -10.45 3.09 16.58
N MET A 183 -10.55 3.33 15.28
CA MET A 183 -11.64 2.82 14.44
C MET A 183 -11.40 1.39 13.95
N HIS A 184 -10.16 0.91 13.97
CA HIS A 184 -9.82 -0.45 13.54
C HIS A 184 -10.60 -1.49 14.35
N GLY A 185 -11.29 -2.41 13.68
CA GLY A 185 -12.13 -3.44 14.29
C GLY A 185 -13.46 -2.96 14.89
N SER A 186 -13.73 -1.65 14.86
CA SER A 186 -14.93 -1.06 15.49
C SER A 186 -15.93 -0.46 14.51
N ILE A 187 -15.61 -0.43 13.23
CA ILE A 187 -16.43 0.18 12.18
C ILE A 187 -16.76 -0.81 11.07
N MET A 188 -17.71 -0.43 10.25
CA MET A 188 -18.04 -1.05 8.98
C MET A 188 -18.26 0.01 7.90
N ILE A 189 -18.10 -0.38 6.63
CA ILE A 189 -18.50 0.43 5.49
C ILE A 189 -19.79 -0.13 4.93
N ARG A 190 -20.71 0.76 4.59
CA ARG A 190 -21.98 0.40 3.98
C ARG A 190 -22.30 1.34 2.82
N GLY A 191 -22.78 0.77 1.71
CA GLY A 191 -23.29 1.57 0.60
C GLY A 191 -24.46 2.46 1.04
N ASN A 192 -24.50 3.67 0.54
CA ASN A 192 -25.65 4.54 0.75
C ASN A 192 -26.74 4.19 -0.27
N GLN A 193 -27.87 3.67 0.20
CA GLN A 193 -28.99 3.27 -0.66
C GLN A 193 -29.63 4.43 -1.44
N SER A 194 -29.45 5.65 -0.97
CA SER A 194 -30.02 6.86 -1.57
C SER A 194 -29.09 7.58 -2.55
N SER A 195 -27.83 7.15 -2.67
CA SER A 195 -26.82 7.78 -3.51
C SER A 195 -25.77 6.79 -3.99
N THR A 196 -24.86 7.22 -4.87
CA THR A 196 -23.68 6.46 -5.28
C THR A 196 -22.58 6.44 -4.22
N GLY A 197 -22.83 7.04 -3.06
CA GLY A 197 -21.91 7.16 -1.95
C GLY A 197 -21.89 5.96 -1.01
N TRP A 198 -21.13 6.10 0.05
CA TRP A 198 -20.98 5.09 1.10
C TRP A 198 -20.83 5.75 2.49
N LEU A 199 -21.03 4.96 3.49
CA LEU A 199 -21.12 5.39 4.89
C LEU A 199 -20.07 4.69 5.73
N ILE A 200 -19.41 5.42 6.62
CA ILE A 200 -18.64 4.86 7.72
C ILE A 200 -19.56 4.79 8.92
N CYS A 201 -19.80 3.59 9.41
CA CYS A 201 -20.72 3.31 10.51
C CYS A 201 -19.99 2.61 11.67
N ASN A 202 -20.61 2.60 12.85
CA ASN A 202 -20.22 1.63 13.87
C ASN A 202 -20.44 0.20 13.36
N ARG A 203 -19.84 -0.77 14.01
CA ARG A 203 -19.85 -2.18 13.57
C ARG A 203 -21.27 -2.76 13.41
N GLU A 204 -22.24 -2.29 14.20
CA GLU A 204 -23.65 -2.69 14.13
C GLU A 204 -24.43 -1.99 13.00
N GLY A 205 -23.81 -1.00 12.32
CA GLY A 205 -24.45 -0.21 11.27
C GLY A 205 -25.56 0.73 11.75
N THR A 206 -25.68 0.96 13.05
CA THR A 206 -26.74 1.77 13.67
C THR A 206 -26.40 3.24 13.82
N VAL A 207 -25.11 3.56 13.88
CA VAL A 207 -24.60 4.93 13.97
C VAL A 207 -23.73 5.23 12.76
N VAL A 208 -24.09 6.28 12.02
CA VAL A 208 -23.30 6.79 10.89
C VAL A 208 -22.40 7.90 11.38
N TYR A 209 -21.10 7.78 11.16
CA TYR A 209 -20.11 8.81 11.50
C TYR A 209 -19.87 9.78 10.34
N CYS A 210 -19.66 9.23 9.15
CA CYS A 210 -19.33 10.01 7.97
C CYS A 210 -20.03 9.42 6.75
N GLU A 211 -20.45 10.28 5.86
CA GLU A 211 -20.94 9.93 4.53
C GLU A 211 -19.98 10.47 3.48
N MET A 212 -19.63 9.61 2.52
CA MET A 212 -18.76 9.90 1.41
C MET A 212 -19.53 9.76 0.10
N ARG A 213 -19.24 10.61 -0.89
CA ARG A 213 -19.78 10.50 -2.25
C ARG A 213 -18.79 11.01 -3.29
N VAL A 214 -18.90 10.49 -4.50
CA VAL A 214 -18.19 11.01 -5.67
C VAL A 214 -19.24 11.58 -6.62
N VAL A 215 -19.05 12.82 -7.02
CA VAL A 215 -19.97 13.57 -7.89
C VAL A 215 -19.18 14.27 -8.98
N ASP A 216 -19.85 14.70 -10.04
CA ASP A 216 -19.20 15.45 -11.12
C ASP A 216 -18.69 16.80 -10.59
N LEU A 217 -17.61 17.30 -11.18
CA LEU A 217 -16.94 18.52 -10.71
C LEU A 217 -17.82 19.78 -10.87
N ASP A 218 -18.74 19.75 -11.82
CA ASP A 218 -19.71 20.82 -12.10
C ASP A 218 -21.01 20.71 -11.28
N GLU A 219 -21.14 19.67 -10.44
CA GLU A 219 -22.28 19.57 -9.53
C GLU A 219 -22.30 20.76 -8.56
N PRO A 220 -23.45 21.42 -8.36
CA PRO A 220 -23.56 22.54 -7.44
C PRO A 220 -23.09 22.17 -6.03
N GLU A 221 -22.34 23.08 -5.41
CA GLU A 221 -21.88 22.87 -4.03
C GLU A 221 -23.08 22.69 -3.09
N SER A 222 -23.03 21.67 -2.28
CA SER A 222 -24.00 21.42 -1.22
C SER A 222 -23.50 22.04 0.08
N ILE A 223 -24.40 22.70 0.82
CA ILE A 223 -24.06 23.25 2.14
C ILE A 223 -23.69 22.14 3.14
N GLU A 224 -24.15 20.92 2.88
CA GLU A 224 -23.94 19.80 3.81
C GLU A 224 -22.64 19.03 3.56
N TYR A 225 -22.10 19.09 2.32
CA TYR A 225 -20.92 18.33 1.93
C TYR A 225 -19.74 19.26 1.67
N GLU A 226 -18.59 18.84 2.15
CA GLU A 226 -17.35 19.51 1.87
C GLU A 226 -16.53 18.70 0.86
N ARG A 227 -15.88 19.39 -0.07
CA ARG A 227 -14.95 18.76 -1.01
C ARG A 227 -13.67 18.34 -0.30
N ILE A 228 -13.31 17.06 -0.48
CA ILE A 228 -12.11 16.43 0.06
C ILE A 228 -10.98 16.48 -0.96
N ALA A 229 -11.26 16.02 -2.20
CA ALA A 229 -10.29 15.94 -3.27
C ALA A 229 -10.97 16.09 -4.65
N THR A 230 -10.17 16.36 -5.66
CA THR A 230 -10.58 16.31 -7.07
C THR A 230 -9.96 15.07 -7.71
N ILE A 231 -10.78 14.26 -8.38
CA ILE A 231 -10.39 13.01 -9.03
C ILE A 231 -10.78 13.12 -10.51
N GLY A 232 -9.84 13.51 -11.36
CA GLY A 232 -10.13 13.74 -12.77
C GLY A 232 -11.22 14.80 -12.99
N SER A 233 -12.36 14.43 -13.61
CA SER A 233 -13.55 15.28 -13.81
C SER A 233 -14.56 15.22 -12.66
N GLN A 234 -14.22 14.56 -11.58
CA GLN A 234 -15.09 14.34 -10.43
C GLN A 234 -14.49 14.94 -9.16
N GLN A 235 -15.31 15.04 -8.14
CA GLN A 235 -14.91 15.47 -6.81
C GLN A 235 -15.37 14.46 -5.76
N LEU A 236 -14.46 14.11 -4.87
CA LEU A 236 -14.76 13.39 -3.64
C LEU A 236 -15.29 14.39 -2.61
N GLN A 237 -16.45 14.13 -2.07
CA GLN A 237 -17.09 14.94 -1.05
C GLN A 237 -17.41 14.11 0.18
N ALA A 238 -17.38 14.73 1.35
CA ALA A 238 -17.78 14.11 2.60
C ALA A 238 -18.65 15.03 3.44
N ARG A 239 -19.41 14.43 4.37
CA ARG A 239 -20.06 15.14 5.46
C ARG A 239 -19.96 14.32 6.74
N MET A 240 -19.77 15.02 7.85
CA MET A 240 -19.90 14.40 9.17
C MET A 240 -21.38 14.28 9.54
N VAL A 241 -21.80 13.09 10.00
CA VAL A 241 -23.18 12.82 10.43
C VAL A 241 -23.24 12.76 11.95
N THR A 242 -22.34 12.00 12.55
CA THR A 242 -22.21 11.90 14.01
C THR A 242 -20.75 12.08 14.39
N SER A 243 -20.48 12.84 15.44
CA SER A 243 -19.11 13.03 15.91
C SER A 243 -18.48 11.73 16.38
N TYR A 244 -17.21 11.53 16.00
CA TYR A 244 -16.35 10.48 16.53
C TYR A 244 -15.02 11.10 16.97
N TYR A 245 -14.52 10.68 18.14
CA TYR A 245 -13.25 11.21 18.64
C TYR A 245 -12.10 10.91 17.66
N GLY A 246 -11.40 11.96 17.24
CA GLY A 246 -10.28 11.85 16.31
C GLY A 246 -10.69 11.88 14.82
N LEU A 247 -11.97 11.79 14.46
CA LEU A 247 -12.43 11.95 13.08
C LEU A 247 -13.10 13.32 12.90
N SER A 248 -12.57 14.12 12.01
CA SER A 248 -13.12 15.43 11.62
C SER A 248 -12.98 15.64 10.12
N MET A 249 -13.63 16.66 9.57
CA MET A 249 -13.46 17.00 8.15
C MET A 249 -12.00 17.36 7.81
N ASP A 250 -11.33 18.12 8.70
CA ASP A 250 -9.93 18.46 8.52
C ASP A 250 -9.04 17.21 8.55
N TYR A 251 -9.34 16.25 9.43
CA TYR A 251 -8.64 14.97 9.47
C TYR A 251 -8.81 14.22 8.14
N ILE A 252 -10.05 14.08 7.65
CA ILE A 252 -10.35 13.38 6.39
C ILE A 252 -9.60 14.05 5.22
N LYS A 253 -9.65 15.38 5.11
CA LYS A 253 -8.95 16.12 4.06
C LYS A 253 -7.44 15.91 4.09
N SER A 254 -6.85 15.95 5.28
CA SER A 254 -5.40 15.84 5.46
C SER A 254 -4.87 14.42 5.28
N ASN A 255 -5.75 13.41 5.42
CA ASN A 255 -5.38 12.00 5.40
C ASN A 255 -6.02 11.21 4.23
N THR A 256 -6.46 11.91 3.20
CA THR A 256 -6.91 11.31 1.93
C THR A 256 -5.82 11.46 0.88
N VAL A 257 -5.35 10.34 0.35
CA VAL A 257 -4.29 10.27 -0.65
C VAL A 257 -4.85 9.69 -1.95
N LEU A 258 -4.69 10.44 -3.05
CA LEU A 258 -4.98 9.93 -4.39
C LEU A 258 -3.81 9.06 -4.84
N LEU A 259 -4.06 7.80 -5.14
CA LEU A 259 -2.98 6.85 -5.42
C LEU A 259 -2.42 6.99 -6.83
N GLY A 260 -3.08 7.74 -7.71
CA GLY A 260 -2.64 7.94 -9.09
C GLY A 260 -2.73 6.65 -9.92
N THR A 261 -2.62 6.78 -11.24
CA THR A 261 -2.31 5.63 -12.11
C THR A 261 -0.81 5.37 -11.98
N ALA A 262 -0.44 4.16 -11.59
CA ALA A 262 0.96 3.71 -11.56
C ALA A 262 1.62 3.81 -12.95
#